data_a8b80f20b94dd5dabdbba2d4f94a9122
#
_entry.id   a8b80f20b94dd5dabdbba2d4f94a9122
#
_cell.length_a   1.000
_cell.length_b   1.000
_cell.length_c   1.000
_cell.angle_alpha   90.00
_cell.angle_beta   90.00
_cell.angle_gamma   90.00
#
_symmetry.space_group_name_H-M   'P 1'
#
loop_
_entity.id
_entity.type
_entity.pdbx_description
1 polymer ?
#
loop_
_entity_poly.entity_id
_entity_poly.type
_entity_poly.pdbx_seq_one_letter_code
_entity_poly.pdbx_strand_id
1 'polypeptide(L)'
;MNWAPDGSLFVGQTKHTWAGGEGIQQIKWNGETPFEIQNMELQDKGFKFTFTKPVSREIASKKETWPFSRYFYEYREAYGSPRSDETKVEISAIHISKDAKTVEVELAEIKAWHIHEVTIQKLSSSGGEELNNNYIVYTLNRLLKNTPPDPLQIKVSAKDSKGKKS
;
A
#
# COMPACT_ATOMS: atom_id res chain seq x y z
N MET A 1 7.37 1.33 -22.00
CA MET A 1 8.71 1.65 -21.47
C MET A 1 9.61 0.43 -21.55
N ASN A 2 10.92 0.64 -21.72
CA ASN A 2 11.90 -0.43 -21.84
C ASN A 2 13.26 -0.01 -21.27
N TRP A 3 14.01 -0.96 -20.72
CA TRP A 3 15.36 -0.72 -20.23
C TRP A 3 16.38 -0.77 -21.36
N ALA A 4 17.32 0.16 -21.35
CA ALA A 4 18.48 0.12 -22.21
C ALA A 4 19.64 -0.70 -21.58
N PRO A 5 20.61 -1.15 -22.40
CA PRO A 5 21.76 -1.90 -21.88
C PRO A 5 22.63 -1.13 -20.86
N ASP A 6 22.57 0.21 -20.86
CA ASP A 6 23.28 1.07 -19.91
C ASP A 6 22.51 1.28 -18.60
N GLY A 7 21.36 0.59 -18.40
CA GLY A 7 20.52 0.72 -17.22
C GLY A 7 19.59 1.94 -17.22
N SER A 8 19.57 2.72 -18.29
CA SER A 8 18.57 3.81 -18.42
C SER A 8 17.20 3.29 -18.83
N LEU A 9 16.15 4.03 -18.47
CA LEU A 9 14.76 3.68 -18.79
C LEU A 9 14.22 4.62 -19.88
N PHE A 10 13.74 4.06 -20.99
CA PHE A 10 13.05 4.80 -22.03
C PHE A 10 11.54 4.74 -21.85
N VAL A 11 10.89 5.90 -21.89
CA VAL A 11 9.44 6.07 -21.72
C VAL A 11 8.88 6.87 -22.86
N GLY A 12 7.96 6.27 -23.62
CA GLY A 12 7.17 7.00 -24.63
C GLY A 12 6.13 7.89 -23.96
N GLN A 13 5.98 9.11 -24.48
CA GLN A 13 4.94 10.03 -24.03
C GLN A 13 3.64 9.81 -24.79
N THR A 14 2.51 9.85 -24.08
CA THR A 14 1.17 9.79 -24.66
C THR A 14 0.19 10.59 -23.80
N LYS A 15 -0.89 11.08 -24.43
CA LYS A 15 -1.99 11.74 -23.73
C LYS A 15 -3.11 10.77 -23.40
N HIS A 16 -3.89 11.08 -22.37
CA HIS A 16 -4.95 10.23 -21.84
C HIS A 16 -6.07 9.94 -22.86
N THR A 17 -6.46 10.89 -23.72
CA THR A 17 -7.65 10.77 -24.57
C THR A 17 -7.34 10.56 -26.06
N TRP A 18 -6.13 10.82 -26.49
CA TRP A 18 -5.69 10.69 -27.89
C TRP A 18 -4.17 10.68 -27.96
N ALA A 19 -3.60 10.04 -28.98
CA ALA A 19 -2.17 10.13 -29.24
C ALA A 19 -1.78 11.60 -29.44
N GLY A 20 -1.11 12.21 -28.48
CA GLY A 20 -0.80 13.64 -28.48
C GLY A 20 0.34 14.02 -27.56
N GLY A 21 1.03 13.05 -26.99
CA GLY A 21 2.36 13.23 -26.40
C GLY A 21 3.39 12.98 -27.50
N GLU A 22 4.40 13.81 -27.57
CA GLU A 22 5.46 13.66 -28.56
C GLU A 22 6.77 13.30 -27.86
N GLY A 23 7.45 12.29 -28.42
CA GLY A 23 8.81 11.97 -28.05
C GLY A 23 8.96 10.77 -27.12
N ILE A 24 10.22 10.46 -26.88
CA ILE A 24 10.70 9.43 -25.98
C ILE A 24 11.61 10.11 -24.95
N GLN A 25 11.33 9.89 -23.68
CA GLN A 25 12.18 10.36 -22.59
C GLN A 25 13.13 9.25 -22.16
N GLN A 26 14.38 9.61 -21.92
CA GLN A 26 15.37 8.77 -21.29
C GLN A 26 15.55 9.20 -19.84
N ILE A 27 15.31 8.28 -18.91
CA ILE A 27 15.52 8.48 -17.49
C ILE A 27 16.81 7.75 -17.11
N LYS A 28 17.77 8.49 -16.56
CA LYS A 28 19.03 7.96 -16.05
C LYS A 28 19.09 8.15 -14.54
N TRP A 29 19.54 7.12 -13.84
CA TRP A 29 19.81 7.26 -12.42
C TRP A 29 21.06 8.13 -12.20
N ASN A 30 20.95 9.08 -11.29
CA ASN A 30 22.03 10.02 -10.95
C ASN A 30 23.06 9.48 -9.96
N GLY A 31 22.88 8.24 -9.48
CA GLY A 31 23.76 7.62 -8.47
C GLY A 31 23.32 7.86 -7.02
N GLU A 32 22.31 8.70 -6.78
CA GLU A 32 21.82 9.00 -5.44
C GLU A 32 20.59 8.16 -5.10
N THR A 33 20.63 7.47 -3.97
CA THR A 33 19.46 6.74 -3.44
C THR A 33 18.70 7.65 -2.48
N PRO A 34 17.46 8.07 -2.77
CA PRO A 34 16.66 8.86 -1.84
C PRO A 34 16.24 8.02 -0.63
N PHE A 35 15.83 8.69 0.47
CA PHE A 35 15.16 8.00 1.56
C PHE A 35 13.72 7.69 1.17
N GLU A 36 13.43 6.41 0.91
CA GLU A 36 12.14 5.95 0.41
C GLU A 36 11.76 4.58 0.98
N ILE A 37 10.47 4.26 0.87
CA ILE A 37 9.97 2.91 1.11
C ILE A 37 10.30 2.06 -0.11
N GLN A 38 11.14 1.05 0.09
CA GLN A 38 11.52 0.10 -0.94
C GLN A 38 10.47 -1.01 -1.12
N ASN A 39 9.87 -1.45 0.00
CA ASN A 39 8.91 -2.56 -0.01
C ASN A 39 7.94 -2.47 1.18
N MET A 40 6.71 -2.98 0.98
CA MET A 40 5.72 -3.22 2.01
C MET A 40 5.22 -4.66 1.89
N GLU A 41 5.37 -5.44 2.95
CA GLU A 41 4.99 -6.85 3.01
C GLU A 41 3.92 -7.08 4.07
N LEU A 42 2.94 -7.90 3.72
CA LEU A 42 1.94 -8.38 4.68
C LEU A 42 2.60 -9.28 5.72
N GLN A 43 2.25 -9.10 6.99
CA GLN A 43 2.60 -9.96 8.12
C GLN A 43 1.33 -10.53 8.76
N ASP A 44 1.47 -11.49 9.67
CA ASP A 44 0.33 -12.13 10.37
C ASP A 44 -0.57 -11.11 11.09
N LYS A 45 -0.01 -10.00 11.59
CA LYS A 45 -0.73 -8.99 12.36
C LYS A 45 -0.62 -7.56 11.83
N GLY A 46 -0.09 -7.37 10.65
CA GLY A 46 0.12 -6.02 10.13
C GLY A 46 1.03 -5.99 8.92
N PHE A 47 1.96 -5.04 8.90
CA PHE A 47 2.81 -4.81 7.74
C PHE A 47 4.27 -4.57 8.13
N LYS A 48 5.17 -5.06 7.28
CA LYS A 48 6.60 -4.80 7.35
C LYS A 48 7.00 -3.84 6.22
N PHE A 49 7.62 -2.75 6.60
CA PHE A 49 8.18 -1.76 5.68
C PHE A 49 9.69 -1.90 5.62
N THR A 50 10.25 -1.96 4.41
CA THR A 50 11.68 -1.91 4.17
C THR A 50 12.02 -0.57 3.52
N PHE A 51 13.03 0.11 4.06
CA PHE A 51 13.47 1.42 3.61
C PHE A 51 14.82 1.35 2.91
N THR A 52 15.07 2.28 2.01
CA THR A 52 16.34 2.41 1.29
C THR A 52 17.49 2.81 2.21
N LYS A 53 17.20 3.59 3.27
CA LYS A 53 18.15 4.08 4.30
C LYS A 53 17.61 3.80 5.69
N PRO A 54 18.45 3.79 6.74
CA PRO A 54 17.97 3.64 8.12
C PRO A 54 17.01 4.75 8.53
N VAL A 55 15.91 4.40 9.19
CA VAL A 55 14.93 5.36 9.73
C VAL A 55 15.41 5.99 11.05
N SER A 56 14.91 7.17 11.37
CA SER A 56 14.99 7.73 12.71
C SER A 56 14.19 6.86 13.68
N ARG A 57 14.87 6.15 14.59
CA ARG A 57 14.22 5.26 15.57
C ARG A 57 13.24 6.01 16.47
N GLU A 58 13.60 7.22 16.87
CA GLU A 58 12.76 8.05 17.71
C GLU A 58 11.40 8.34 17.06
N ILE A 59 11.38 8.68 15.77
CA ILE A 59 10.16 8.99 15.04
C ILE A 59 9.41 7.70 14.70
N ALA A 60 10.13 6.70 14.17
CA ALA A 60 9.52 5.45 13.72
C ALA A 60 8.88 4.65 14.84
N SER A 61 9.30 4.81 16.10
CA SER A 61 8.70 4.12 17.27
C SER A 61 7.39 4.73 17.76
N LYS A 62 7.02 5.92 17.29
CA LYS A 62 5.79 6.60 17.71
C LYS A 62 4.59 6.08 16.92
N LYS A 63 3.51 5.72 17.60
CA LYS A 63 2.27 5.24 16.94
C LYS A 63 1.65 6.30 16.03
N GLU A 64 1.77 7.56 16.39
CA GLU A 64 1.28 8.72 15.63
C GLU A 64 1.96 8.87 14.26
N THR A 65 3.14 8.27 14.08
CA THR A 65 3.83 8.22 12.79
C THR A 65 3.08 7.35 11.77
N TRP A 66 2.27 6.40 12.23
CA TRP A 66 1.64 5.36 11.41
C TRP A 66 0.10 5.37 11.51
N PRO A 67 -0.60 6.44 11.11
CA PRO A 67 -2.06 6.47 11.13
C PRO A 67 -2.64 5.55 10.06
N PHE A 68 -2.97 4.33 10.43
CA PHE A 68 -3.64 3.37 9.56
C PHE A 68 -5.15 3.57 9.53
N SER A 69 -5.74 3.42 8.36
CA SER A 69 -7.16 3.21 8.17
C SER A 69 -7.44 2.06 7.22
N ARG A 70 -8.66 1.55 7.24
CA ARG A 70 -9.13 0.56 6.29
C ARG A 70 -10.51 0.92 5.77
N TYR A 71 -10.82 0.46 4.56
CA TYR A 71 -12.12 0.59 3.92
C TYR A 71 -12.24 -0.45 2.81
N PHE A 72 -13.45 -0.57 2.22
CA PHE A 72 -13.66 -1.29 0.97
C PHE A 72 -14.57 -0.49 0.05
N TYR A 73 -14.59 -0.86 -1.23
CA TYR A 73 -15.56 -0.33 -2.19
C TYR A 73 -16.66 -1.35 -2.43
N GLU A 74 -17.92 -0.93 -2.33
CA GLU A 74 -19.03 -1.77 -2.73
C GLU A 74 -19.06 -1.92 -4.24
N TYR A 75 -19.28 -3.15 -4.72
CA TYR A 75 -19.54 -3.37 -6.13
C TYR A 75 -20.90 -2.81 -6.49
N ARG A 76 -20.93 -1.87 -7.45
CA ARG A 76 -22.15 -1.18 -7.92
C ARG A 76 -22.19 -1.16 -9.43
N GLU A 77 -23.42 -1.15 -10.00
CA GLU A 77 -23.63 -0.92 -11.43
C GLU A 77 -23.29 0.53 -11.84
N ALA A 78 -23.62 1.49 -10.97
CA ALA A 78 -23.32 2.91 -11.21
C ALA A 78 -21.82 3.18 -11.15
N TYR A 79 -21.35 4.09 -12.00
CA TYR A 79 -19.96 4.53 -12.01
C TYR A 79 -19.56 5.18 -10.68
N GLY A 80 -18.44 4.75 -10.15
CA GLY A 80 -17.88 5.22 -8.87
C GLY A 80 -18.53 4.55 -7.66
N SER A 81 -17.73 4.23 -6.67
CA SER A 81 -18.18 3.64 -5.41
C SER A 81 -17.62 4.45 -4.24
N PRO A 82 -18.46 4.86 -3.28
CA PRO A 82 -17.95 5.46 -2.05
C PRO A 82 -17.19 4.44 -1.24
N ARG A 83 -16.31 4.94 -0.37
CA ARG A 83 -15.67 4.11 0.66
C ARG A 83 -16.73 3.64 1.66
N SER A 84 -16.69 2.37 2.00
CA SER A 84 -17.58 1.74 3.00
C SER A 84 -16.72 1.11 4.10
N ASP A 85 -17.24 1.02 5.32
CA ASP A 85 -16.54 0.50 6.52
C ASP A 85 -15.21 1.24 6.80
N GLU A 86 -15.19 2.55 6.54
CA GLU A 86 -13.98 3.35 6.78
C GLU A 86 -13.72 3.44 8.28
N THR A 87 -12.61 2.83 8.70
CA THR A 87 -12.28 2.65 10.11
C THR A 87 -10.80 2.95 10.33
N LYS A 88 -10.50 3.78 11.34
CA LYS A 88 -9.12 3.92 11.85
C LYS A 88 -8.70 2.63 12.55
N VAL A 89 -7.47 2.19 12.28
CA VAL A 89 -6.95 0.96 12.85
C VAL A 89 -5.87 1.28 13.88
N GLU A 90 -6.09 0.81 15.10
CA GLU A 90 -5.13 1.01 16.20
C GLU A 90 -3.84 0.19 15.98
N ILE A 91 -2.71 0.77 16.37
CA ILE A 91 -1.42 0.10 16.36
C ILE A 91 -1.18 -0.58 17.69
N SER A 92 -0.96 -1.89 17.65
CA SER A 92 -0.65 -2.70 18.84
C SER A 92 0.84 -2.63 19.20
N ALA A 93 1.74 -2.83 18.23
CA ALA A 93 3.18 -2.80 18.43
C ALA A 93 3.95 -2.24 17.23
N ILE A 94 5.17 -1.80 17.46
CA ILE A 94 6.12 -1.37 16.42
C ILE A 94 7.47 -2.01 16.75
N HIS A 95 8.06 -2.71 15.77
CA HIS A 95 9.37 -3.34 15.87
C HIS A 95 10.32 -2.79 14.82
N ILE A 96 11.49 -2.33 15.24
CA ILE A 96 12.49 -1.75 14.35
C ILE A 96 13.73 -2.65 14.37
N SER A 97 14.18 -3.08 13.18
CA SER A 97 15.38 -3.92 13.01
C SER A 97 16.64 -3.25 13.55
N LYS A 98 17.70 -4.04 13.81
CA LYS A 98 18.98 -3.52 14.35
C LYS A 98 19.61 -2.46 13.44
N ASP A 99 19.53 -2.64 12.13
CA ASP A 99 20.04 -1.70 11.13
C ASP A 99 19.10 -0.53 10.85
N ALA A 100 17.95 -0.51 11.51
CA ALA A 100 16.89 0.47 11.33
C ALA A 100 16.37 0.63 9.88
N LYS A 101 16.59 -0.36 9.02
CA LYS A 101 16.06 -0.35 7.65
C LYS A 101 14.69 -1.02 7.52
N THR A 102 14.26 -1.74 8.55
CA THR A 102 12.96 -2.41 8.55
C THR A 102 12.15 -1.99 9.76
N VAL A 103 10.87 -1.66 9.52
CA VAL A 103 9.88 -1.37 10.56
C VAL A 103 8.69 -2.28 10.38
N GLU A 104 8.38 -3.09 11.39
CA GLU A 104 7.15 -3.89 11.45
C GLU A 104 6.13 -3.15 12.31
N VAL A 105 4.95 -2.91 11.74
CA VAL A 105 3.83 -2.25 12.42
C VAL A 105 2.73 -3.28 12.60
N GLU A 106 2.50 -3.69 13.84
CA GLU A 106 1.38 -4.56 14.20
C GLU A 106 0.13 -3.73 14.43
N LEU A 107 -0.96 -4.16 13.82
CA LEU A 107 -2.29 -3.58 13.94
C LEU A 107 -3.12 -4.38 14.96
N ALA A 108 -4.01 -3.73 15.67
CA ALA A 108 -4.93 -4.39 16.57
C ALA A 108 -5.89 -5.33 15.82
N GLU A 109 -6.21 -4.98 14.57
CA GLU A 109 -7.01 -5.81 13.68
C GLU A 109 -6.50 -5.68 12.24
N ILE A 110 -6.37 -6.81 11.55
CA ILE A 110 -6.14 -6.88 10.12
C ILE A 110 -7.30 -7.61 9.46
N LYS A 111 -7.86 -7.04 8.39
CA LYS A 111 -9.10 -7.52 7.80
C LYS A 111 -8.93 -7.78 6.30
N ALA A 112 -9.16 -9.02 5.87
CA ALA A 112 -9.21 -9.36 4.45
C ALA A 112 -10.35 -8.64 3.73
N TRP A 113 -10.27 -8.55 2.41
CA TRP A 113 -11.24 -7.91 1.53
C TRP A 113 -11.38 -6.39 1.77
N HIS A 114 -10.34 -5.80 2.37
CA HIS A 114 -10.26 -4.37 2.63
C HIS A 114 -8.98 -3.77 2.05
N ILE A 115 -9.06 -2.52 1.73
CA ILE A 115 -7.92 -1.68 1.42
C ILE A 115 -7.43 -1.12 2.75
N HIS A 116 -6.14 -1.30 3.04
CA HIS A 116 -5.45 -0.69 4.16
C HIS A 116 -4.62 0.46 3.63
N GLU A 117 -4.77 1.62 4.22
CA GLU A 117 -3.99 2.80 3.85
C GLU A 117 -3.28 3.39 5.06
N VAL A 118 -2.12 3.98 4.81
CA VAL A 118 -1.35 4.72 5.79
C VAL A 118 -0.73 5.95 5.15
N THR A 119 -0.83 7.10 5.83
CA THR A 119 -0.08 8.30 5.48
C THR A 119 0.97 8.55 6.56
N ILE A 120 2.17 8.03 6.33
CA ILE A 120 3.27 8.10 7.32
C ILE A 120 3.60 9.55 7.64
N GLN A 121 3.62 9.89 8.94
CA GLN A 121 3.75 11.26 9.43
C GLN A 121 5.19 11.58 9.85
N LYS A 122 5.79 12.59 9.23
CA LYS A 122 7.09 13.18 9.66
C LYS A 122 8.24 12.17 9.77
N LEU A 123 8.15 10.98 9.15
CA LEU A 123 9.23 10.02 9.19
C LEU A 123 10.42 10.55 8.40
N SER A 124 11.59 10.47 9.00
CA SER A 124 12.86 10.80 8.36
C SER A 124 13.86 9.66 8.46
N SER A 125 14.88 9.70 7.63
CA SER A 125 16.07 8.85 7.80
C SER A 125 16.82 9.23 9.09
N SER A 126 17.73 8.36 9.53
CA SER A 126 18.66 8.68 10.62
C SER A 126 19.59 9.86 10.31
N GLY A 127 19.75 10.21 9.03
CA GLY A 127 20.47 11.37 8.54
C GLY A 127 19.64 12.62 8.38
N GLY A 128 18.33 12.58 8.71
CA GLY A 128 17.42 13.73 8.64
C GLY A 128 16.75 13.97 7.28
N GLU A 129 16.92 13.06 6.31
CA GLU A 129 16.23 13.15 5.02
C GLU A 129 14.75 12.81 5.20
N GLU A 130 13.87 13.63 4.65
CA GLU A 130 12.42 13.41 4.71
C GLU A 130 11.95 12.30 3.74
N LEU A 131 10.88 11.61 4.11
CA LEU A 131 10.21 10.63 3.25
C LEU A 131 9.34 11.39 2.24
N ASN A 132 9.65 11.27 0.93
CA ASN A 132 8.90 11.99 -0.11
C ASN A 132 7.55 11.31 -0.41
N ASN A 133 7.54 9.97 -0.51
CA ASN A 133 6.34 9.19 -0.81
C ASN A 133 5.82 8.54 0.48
N ASN A 134 5.02 9.29 1.23
CA ASN A 134 4.53 8.90 2.55
C ASN A 134 3.13 8.27 2.55
N TYR A 135 2.41 8.27 1.43
CA TYR A 135 1.08 7.69 1.30
C TYR A 135 1.14 6.32 0.62
N ILE A 136 0.70 5.29 1.31
CA ILE A 136 0.74 3.91 0.84
C ILE A 136 -0.65 3.28 0.97
N VAL A 137 -0.99 2.48 -0.02
CA VAL A 137 -2.24 1.73 -0.10
C VAL A 137 -1.93 0.27 -0.35
N TYR A 138 -2.54 -0.61 0.43
CA TYR A 138 -2.41 -2.06 0.28
C TYR A 138 -3.78 -2.72 0.15
N THR A 139 -4.06 -3.33 -0.99
CA THR A 139 -5.30 -4.09 -1.20
C THR A 139 -5.13 -5.50 -0.64
N LEU A 140 -5.76 -5.77 0.50
CA LEU A 140 -5.66 -7.03 1.21
C LEU A 140 -6.80 -7.99 0.84
N ASN A 141 -6.56 -8.80 -0.16
CA ASN A 141 -7.53 -9.82 -0.60
C ASN A 141 -7.47 -11.09 0.25
N ARG A 142 -6.28 -11.46 0.76
CA ARG A 142 -6.07 -12.68 1.54
C ARG A 142 -5.13 -12.43 2.70
N LEU A 143 -5.48 -12.97 3.86
CA LEU A 143 -4.56 -13.09 4.99
C LEU A 143 -3.54 -14.20 4.72
N LEU A 144 -2.42 -14.19 5.42
CA LEU A 144 -1.42 -15.27 5.34
C LEU A 144 -1.99 -16.60 5.84
N LYS A 145 -2.93 -16.54 6.80
CA LYS A 145 -3.63 -17.69 7.37
C LYS A 145 -5.12 -17.35 7.56
N ASN A 146 -5.98 -18.37 7.41
CA ASN A 146 -7.39 -18.27 7.77
C ASN A 146 -8.15 -17.09 7.10
N THR A 147 -7.95 -16.88 5.82
CA THR A 147 -8.73 -15.89 5.07
C THR A 147 -10.22 -16.24 5.11
N PRO A 148 -11.11 -15.36 5.58
CA PRO A 148 -12.54 -15.61 5.53
C PRO A 148 -13.04 -15.67 4.08
N PRO A 149 -14.19 -16.34 3.81
CA PRO A 149 -14.80 -16.36 2.48
C PRO A 149 -15.04 -14.94 1.95
N ASP A 150 -14.91 -14.79 0.63
CA ASP A 150 -15.18 -13.52 -0.05
C ASP A 150 -16.65 -13.12 0.16
N PRO A 151 -16.92 -11.95 0.75
CA PRO A 151 -18.29 -11.50 0.98
C PRO A 151 -19.12 -11.32 -0.30
N LEU A 152 -18.49 -11.09 -1.45
CA LEU A 152 -19.18 -11.03 -2.74
C LEU A 152 -19.64 -12.41 -3.21
N GLN A 153 -18.81 -13.44 -3.04
CA GLN A 153 -19.16 -14.84 -3.38
C GLN A 153 -20.33 -15.34 -2.55
N ILE A 154 -20.40 -14.99 -1.26
CA ILE A 154 -21.53 -15.34 -0.39
C ILE A 154 -22.83 -14.70 -0.88
N LYS A 155 -22.80 -13.43 -1.31
CA LYS A 155 -23.99 -12.72 -1.84
C LYS A 155 -24.51 -13.33 -3.15
N VAL A 156 -23.63 -13.77 -4.03
CA VAL A 156 -23.99 -14.45 -5.30
C VAL A 156 -24.65 -15.78 -5.01
N SER A 157 -24.07 -16.63 -4.18
CA SER A 157 -24.64 -17.94 -3.81
C SER A 157 -26.00 -17.84 -3.14
N ALA A 158 -26.24 -16.80 -2.33
CA ALA A 158 -27.51 -16.56 -1.67
C ALA A 158 -28.63 -16.11 -2.64
N LYS A 159 -28.30 -15.44 -3.75
CA LYS A 159 -29.24 -15.07 -4.80
C LYS A 159 -29.66 -16.29 -5.64
N ASP A 160 -28.71 -17.14 -5.99
CA ASP A 160 -28.98 -18.36 -6.78
C ASP A 160 -29.83 -19.37 -6.03
N SER A 161 -29.72 -19.43 -4.69
CA SER A 161 -30.56 -20.31 -3.86
C SER A 161 -32.02 -19.84 -3.75
N LYS A 162 -32.30 -18.55 -3.97
CA LYS A 162 -33.69 -18.00 -3.97
C LYS A 162 -34.38 -18.06 -5.33
N GLY A 163 -33.63 -18.27 -6.42
CA GLY A 163 -34.16 -18.38 -7.77
C GLY A 163 -34.66 -19.77 -8.17
N LYS A 164 -34.46 -20.81 -7.35
CA LYS A 164 -34.87 -22.20 -7.63
C LYS A 164 -36.13 -22.66 -6.85
N LYS A 165 -37.03 -21.77 -6.53
CA LYS A 165 -38.36 -22.12 -6.05
C LYS A 165 -39.40 -21.63 -7.06
N SER A 166 -39.64 -22.43 -8.04
CA SER A 166 -40.88 -22.43 -8.86
C SER A 166 -41.24 -23.86 -9.22
#